data_632effdce9a16f5343febfe1777bbdee
#
_entry.id   632effdce9a16f5343febfe1777bbdee
#
_cell.length_a   1.000
_cell.length_b   1.000
_cell.length_c   1.000
_cell.angle_alpha   90.00
_cell.angle_beta   90.00
_cell.angle_gamma   90.00
#
_symmetry.space_group_name_H-M   'P 1'
#
loop_
_entity.id
_entity.type
_entity.pdbx_description
1 polymer ?
#
loop_
_entity_poly.entity_id
_entity_poly.type
_entity_poly.pdbx_seq_one_letter_code
_entity_poly.pdbx_strand_id
1 'polypeptide(L)'
;SMKKKLIALLAAVAMVFSLAACGSTPDSVGTIGTVDITSGLYLLAQYDAYQKAADLATSEQDAADVKAFLKQTITVDADSGETATVSDYVSQKTMENLEIYAAIETRFEELGGQLTAEEEAQADSYASQLMDQYGDTYKANGIGLETVKLFERILLKSNDLLSLVYGENGETPVSDADLTAPPENDMVELAYCTIPLYNTSTYAFADDDQKAEMLSLAQAAVDS
;
A
#
# COMPACT_ATOMS: atom_id res chain seq x y z
N SER A 1 -19.11 7.46 20.09
CA SER A 1 -19.18 6.61 18.91
C SER A 1 -18.10 7.04 17.92
N MET A 2 -17.23 6.10 17.53
CA MET A 2 -16.08 6.35 16.66
C MET A 2 -16.45 7.02 15.32
N LYS A 3 -17.61 6.66 14.73
CA LYS A 3 -18.10 7.28 13.48
C LYS A 3 -18.28 8.80 13.57
N LYS A 4 -18.73 9.34 14.71
CA LYS A 4 -18.89 10.80 14.91
C LYS A 4 -17.56 11.53 15.09
N LYS A 5 -16.51 10.86 15.60
CA LYS A 5 -15.17 11.42 15.73
C LYS A 5 -14.44 11.45 14.39
N LEU A 6 -14.64 10.42 13.53
CA LEU A 6 -14.09 10.37 12.17
C LEU A 6 -14.67 11.50 11.30
N ILE A 7 -15.98 11.74 11.37
CA ILE A 7 -16.66 12.82 10.62
C ILE A 7 -16.18 14.19 11.08
N ALA A 8 -15.91 14.38 12.38
CA ALA A 8 -15.39 15.64 12.90
C ALA A 8 -13.94 15.91 12.46
N LEU A 9 -13.12 14.87 12.32
CA LEU A 9 -11.74 14.97 11.81
C LEU A 9 -11.74 15.33 10.31
N LEU A 10 -12.60 14.68 9.52
CA LEU A 10 -12.79 14.99 8.09
C LEU A 10 -13.26 16.44 7.86
N ALA A 11 -14.13 16.98 8.73
CA ALA A 11 -14.59 18.36 8.63
C ALA A 11 -13.49 19.37 8.97
N ALA A 12 -12.56 19.05 9.87
CA ALA A 12 -11.45 19.93 10.23
C ALA A 12 -10.41 20.02 9.09
N VAL A 13 -10.18 18.93 8.35
CA VAL A 13 -9.26 18.90 7.20
C VAL A 13 -9.87 19.64 5.99
N ALA A 14 -11.17 19.51 5.76
CA ALA A 14 -11.85 20.18 4.63
C ALA A 14 -11.83 21.72 4.73
N MET A 15 -11.74 22.30 5.93
CA MET A 15 -11.70 23.75 6.11
C MET A 15 -10.36 24.41 5.79
N VAL A 16 -9.26 23.66 5.72
CA VAL A 16 -7.93 24.21 5.39
C VAL A 16 -7.78 24.41 3.88
N PHE A 17 -8.51 23.66 3.06
CA PHE A 17 -8.41 23.75 1.59
C PHE A 17 -9.09 24.96 0.94
N SER A 18 -9.91 25.71 1.68
CA SER A 18 -10.67 26.83 1.11
C SER A 18 -9.92 28.16 1.04
N LEU A 19 -8.70 28.27 1.56
CA LEU A 19 -7.95 29.51 1.65
C LEU A 19 -6.75 29.64 0.69
N ALA A 20 -6.44 28.60 -0.11
CA ALA A 20 -5.25 28.58 -0.99
C ALA A 20 -5.58 28.83 -2.48
N ALA A 21 -6.57 29.64 -2.80
CA ALA A 21 -7.01 29.86 -4.19
C ALA A 21 -6.18 30.89 -4.98
N CYS A 22 -5.06 31.39 -4.47
CA CYS A 22 -4.18 32.29 -5.22
C CYS A 22 -2.72 32.12 -4.80
N GLY A 23 -1.94 31.40 -5.63
CA GLY A 23 -0.49 31.35 -5.49
C GLY A 23 0.02 29.90 -5.39
N SER A 24 1.32 29.69 -5.53
CA SER A 24 2.03 28.41 -5.51
C SER A 24 1.44 27.34 -4.60
N THR A 25 1.44 26.08 -5.04
CA THR A 25 1.07 24.91 -4.21
C THR A 25 1.79 25.01 -2.86
N PRO A 26 1.06 24.99 -1.71
CA PRO A 26 1.71 25.10 -0.40
C PRO A 26 2.60 23.89 -0.13
N ASP A 27 3.73 24.11 0.55
CA ASP A 27 4.65 23.04 0.91
C ASP A 27 3.99 22.04 1.88
N SER A 28 3.11 22.53 2.76
CA SER A 28 2.30 21.75 3.70
C SER A 28 0.82 21.93 3.45
N VAL A 29 0.05 20.86 3.60
CA VAL A 29 -1.42 20.87 3.51
C VAL A 29 -2.08 20.72 4.87
N GLY A 30 -1.33 20.50 5.94
CA GLY A 30 -1.83 20.36 7.30
C GLY A 30 -1.01 19.38 8.12
N THR A 31 -1.55 18.99 9.28
CA THR A 31 -0.91 18.05 10.21
C THR A 31 -1.86 16.92 10.57
N ILE A 32 -1.30 15.73 10.84
CA ILE A 32 -1.99 14.61 11.49
C ILE A 32 -1.23 14.34 12.80
N GLY A 33 -1.87 14.62 13.94
CA GLY A 33 -1.15 14.68 15.20
C GLY A 33 -0.09 15.78 15.16
N THR A 34 1.18 15.41 15.38
CA THR A 34 2.34 16.31 15.29
C THR A 34 3.06 16.24 13.93
N VAL A 35 2.65 15.33 13.05
CA VAL A 35 3.31 15.08 11.76
C VAL A 35 2.79 16.06 10.71
N ASP A 36 3.68 16.81 10.09
CA ASP A 36 3.36 17.70 8.99
C ASP A 36 3.16 16.88 7.70
N ILE A 37 2.06 17.14 7.00
CA ILE A 37 1.73 16.50 5.73
C ILE A 37 2.09 17.45 4.60
N THR A 38 3.11 17.09 3.85
CA THR A 38 3.50 17.85 2.66
C THR A 38 2.47 17.67 1.54
N SER A 39 2.34 18.68 0.69
CA SER A 39 1.47 18.59 -0.49
C SER A 39 1.85 17.43 -1.41
N GLY A 40 3.14 17.15 -1.56
CA GLY A 40 3.62 16.01 -2.34
C GLY A 40 3.19 14.67 -1.76
N LEU A 41 3.29 14.49 -0.44
CA LEU A 41 2.86 13.25 0.23
C LEU A 41 1.34 13.06 0.12
N TYR A 42 0.56 14.13 0.24
CA TYR A 42 -0.88 14.09 0.00
C TYR A 42 -1.20 13.63 -1.44
N LEU A 43 -0.53 14.21 -2.44
CA LEU A 43 -0.73 13.83 -3.84
C LEU A 43 -0.30 12.38 -4.12
N LEU A 44 0.75 11.90 -3.50
CA LEU A 44 1.18 10.50 -3.61
C LEU A 44 0.14 9.56 -3.00
N ALA A 45 -0.36 9.87 -1.80
CA ALA A 45 -1.40 9.08 -1.15
C ALA A 45 -2.72 9.06 -1.96
N GLN A 46 -3.08 10.19 -2.58
CA GLN A 46 -4.24 10.29 -3.46
C GLN A 46 -4.05 9.52 -4.76
N TYR A 47 -2.86 9.57 -5.36
CA TYR A 47 -2.52 8.80 -6.54
C TYR A 47 -2.64 7.30 -6.29
N ASP A 48 -2.08 6.80 -5.17
CA ASP A 48 -2.20 5.40 -4.79
C ASP A 48 -3.67 4.98 -4.56
N ALA A 49 -4.44 5.82 -3.87
CA ALA A 49 -5.88 5.59 -3.67
C ALA A 49 -6.65 5.52 -4.99
N TYR A 50 -6.32 6.39 -5.95
CA TYR A 50 -6.91 6.37 -7.28
C TYR A 50 -6.57 5.09 -8.06
N GLN A 51 -5.32 4.64 -8.02
CA GLN A 51 -4.90 3.38 -8.65
C GLN A 51 -5.66 2.18 -8.06
N LYS A 52 -5.80 2.12 -6.74
CA LYS A 52 -6.59 1.07 -6.08
C LYS A 52 -8.07 1.10 -6.46
N ALA A 53 -8.65 2.29 -6.61
CA ALA A 53 -10.02 2.42 -7.12
C ALA A 53 -10.14 1.90 -8.57
N ALA A 54 -9.13 2.17 -9.40
CA ALA A 54 -9.09 1.66 -10.78
C ALA A 54 -8.99 0.13 -10.82
N ASP A 55 -8.21 -0.47 -9.93
CA ASP A 55 -8.10 -1.93 -9.81
C ASP A 55 -9.41 -2.60 -9.36
N LEU A 56 -10.20 -1.91 -8.54
CA LEU A 56 -11.52 -2.38 -8.09
C LEU A 56 -12.61 -2.20 -9.14
N ALA A 57 -12.39 -1.38 -10.15
CA ALA A 57 -13.37 -1.14 -11.21
C ALA A 57 -13.44 -2.37 -12.14
N THR A 58 -14.65 -2.87 -12.36
CA THR A 58 -14.90 -4.07 -13.20
C THR A 58 -15.09 -3.77 -14.68
N SER A 59 -15.20 -2.50 -15.05
CA SER A 59 -15.33 -2.07 -16.44
C SER A 59 -14.02 -1.45 -16.93
N GLU A 60 -13.63 -1.74 -18.17
CA GLU A 60 -12.59 -0.97 -18.85
C GLU A 60 -13.00 0.50 -18.84
N GLN A 61 -12.27 1.28 -18.05
CA GLN A 61 -12.53 2.68 -17.91
C GLN A 61 -11.94 3.39 -19.12
N ASP A 62 -12.75 4.21 -19.75
CA ASP A 62 -12.22 5.21 -20.67
C ASP A 62 -11.42 6.22 -19.81
N ALA A 63 -10.11 5.99 -19.72
CA ALA A 63 -9.19 6.83 -18.93
C ALA A 63 -9.20 8.31 -19.40
N ALA A 64 -9.83 8.60 -20.54
CA ALA A 64 -9.99 9.95 -21.06
C ALA A 64 -10.99 10.79 -20.26
N ASP A 65 -11.94 10.19 -19.51
CA ASP A 65 -12.92 10.93 -18.72
C ASP A 65 -12.82 10.63 -17.22
N VAL A 66 -11.84 11.23 -16.57
CA VAL A 66 -11.63 11.15 -15.11
C VAL A 66 -12.87 11.57 -14.33
N LYS A 67 -13.63 12.57 -14.80
CA LYS A 67 -14.83 13.05 -14.10
C LYS A 67 -15.95 12.03 -14.11
N ALA A 68 -16.12 11.30 -15.22
CA ALA A 68 -17.07 10.20 -15.31
C ALA A 68 -16.63 9.03 -14.40
N PHE A 69 -15.33 8.70 -14.39
CA PHE A 69 -14.78 7.66 -13.54
C PHE A 69 -15.01 7.95 -12.04
N LEU A 70 -14.72 9.16 -11.57
CA LEU A 70 -14.92 9.54 -10.17
C LEU A 70 -16.38 9.38 -9.67
N LYS A 71 -17.35 9.37 -10.56
CA LYS A 71 -18.78 9.19 -10.23
C LYS A 71 -19.24 7.73 -10.27
N GLN A 72 -18.42 6.82 -10.75
CA GLN A 72 -18.78 5.42 -10.83
C GLN A 72 -18.85 4.80 -9.43
N THR A 73 -19.68 3.76 -9.32
CA THR A 73 -19.78 2.94 -8.13
C THR A 73 -18.87 1.71 -8.30
N ILE A 74 -18.05 1.44 -7.31
CA ILE A 74 -17.18 0.26 -7.22
C ILE A 74 -17.56 -0.57 -6.00
N THR A 75 -17.32 -1.87 -6.05
CA THR A 75 -17.42 -2.77 -4.90
C THR A 75 -16.12 -2.70 -4.12
N VAL A 76 -16.18 -2.22 -2.89
CA VAL A 76 -14.99 -2.01 -2.04
C VAL A 76 -14.68 -3.23 -1.17
N ASP A 77 -15.69 -4.05 -0.91
CA ASP A 77 -15.56 -5.32 -0.19
C ASP A 77 -16.45 -6.36 -0.89
N ALA A 78 -15.83 -7.37 -1.46
CA ALA A 78 -16.52 -8.43 -2.19
C ALA A 78 -17.34 -9.37 -1.26
N ASP A 79 -16.90 -9.54 -0.03
CA ASP A 79 -17.52 -10.45 0.93
C ASP A 79 -18.82 -9.87 1.51
N SER A 80 -18.78 -8.58 1.87
CA SER A 80 -19.95 -7.84 2.37
C SER A 80 -20.81 -7.25 1.26
N GLY A 81 -20.28 -7.10 0.05
CA GLY A 81 -20.93 -6.40 -1.06
C GLY A 81 -20.98 -4.89 -0.85
N GLU A 82 -20.16 -4.34 0.02
CA GLU A 82 -20.08 -2.90 0.26
C GLU A 82 -19.62 -2.16 -1.01
N THR A 83 -20.31 -1.04 -1.31
CA THR A 83 -20.01 -0.22 -2.48
C THR A 83 -19.79 1.23 -2.09
N ALA A 84 -18.99 1.94 -2.89
CA ALA A 84 -18.78 3.38 -2.76
C ALA A 84 -18.63 4.01 -4.15
N THR A 85 -18.81 5.33 -4.26
CA THR A 85 -18.34 6.04 -5.45
C THR A 85 -16.81 6.03 -5.48
N VAL A 86 -16.21 6.07 -6.67
CA VAL A 86 -14.75 6.19 -6.80
C VAL A 86 -14.25 7.43 -6.05
N SER A 87 -14.96 8.56 -6.16
CA SER A 87 -14.61 9.81 -5.45
C SER A 87 -14.57 9.64 -3.93
N ASP A 88 -15.60 8.99 -3.35
CA ASP A 88 -15.65 8.77 -1.90
C ASP A 88 -14.56 7.79 -1.45
N TYR A 89 -14.37 6.71 -2.20
CA TYR A 89 -13.30 5.74 -1.94
C TYR A 89 -11.92 6.40 -1.97
N VAL A 90 -11.61 7.17 -3.04
CA VAL A 90 -10.32 7.86 -3.16
C VAL A 90 -10.11 8.84 -1.99
N SER A 91 -11.13 9.62 -1.63
CA SER A 91 -11.04 10.56 -0.52
C SER A 91 -10.77 9.86 0.81
N GLN A 92 -11.52 8.80 1.10
CA GLN A 92 -11.35 8.02 2.32
C GLN A 92 -9.98 7.33 2.35
N LYS A 93 -9.61 6.67 1.26
CA LYS A 93 -8.35 5.91 1.17
C LYS A 93 -7.12 6.81 1.23
N THR A 94 -7.19 8.01 0.66
CA THR A 94 -6.14 9.02 0.80
C THR A 94 -5.91 9.36 2.28
N MET A 95 -6.97 9.62 3.04
CA MET A 95 -6.84 9.93 4.46
C MET A 95 -6.32 8.75 5.28
N GLU A 96 -6.80 7.53 5.00
CA GLU A 96 -6.30 6.32 5.65
C GLU A 96 -4.79 6.14 5.40
N ASN A 97 -4.31 6.32 4.18
CA ASN A 97 -2.90 6.24 3.84
C ASN A 97 -2.09 7.29 4.62
N LEU A 98 -2.55 8.53 4.66
CA LEU A 98 -1.87 9.60 5.40
C LEU A 98 -1.85 9.37 6.92
N GLU A 99 -2.94 8.83 7.48
CA GLU A 99 -3.00 8.44 8.89
C GLU A 99 -2.00 7.33 9.21
N ILE A 100 -1.83 6.35 8.32
CA ILE A 100 -0.82 5.29 8.46
C ILE A 100 0.59 5.90 8.42
N TYR A 101 0.88 6.79 7.47
CA TYR A 101 2.20 7.43 7.36
C TYR A 101 2.52 8.25 8.62
N ALA A 102 1.56 9.03 9.11
CA ALA A 102 1.72 9.80 10.34
C ALA A 102 1.89 8.90 11.57
N ALA A 103 1.18 7.78 11.64
CA ALA A 103 1.32 6.82 12.73
C ALA A 103 2.70 6.16 12.74
N ILE A 104 3.25 5.80 11.56
CA ILE A 104 4.60 5.26 11.43
C ILE A 104 5.63 6.27 11.93
N GLU A 105 5.56 7.52 11.47
CA GLU A 105 6.47 8.60 11.89
C GLU A 105 6.43 8.80 13.41
N THR A 106 5.21 8.97 13.96
CA THR A 106 5.01 9.19 15.39
C THR A 106 5.55 8.02 16.22
N ARG A 107 5.21 6.78 15.82
CA ARG A 107 5.61 5.61 16.59
C ARG A 107 7.10 5.34 16.52
N PHE A 108 7.72 5.58 15.35
CA PHE A 108 9.15 5.46 15.17
C PHE A 108 9.92 6.45 16.06
N GLU A 109 9.45 7.70 16.13
CA GLU A 109 10.02 8.73 17.01
C GLU A 109 9.84 8.37 18.50
N GLU A 110 8.65 7.96 18.92
CA GLU A 110 8.35 7.55 20.31
C GLU A 110 9.26 6.42 20.79
N LEU A 111 9.61 5.48 19.91
CA LEU A 111 10.52 4.36 20.22
C LEU A 111 12.00 4.73 20.09
N GLY A 112 12.32 6.00 19.81
CA GLY A 112 13.69 6.46 19.62
C GLY A 112 14.36 5.91 18.35
N GLY A 113 13.57 5.50 17.36
CA GLY A 113 14.06 4.98 16.09
C GLY A 113 14.87 6.01 15.31
N GLN A 114 15.90 5.55 14.62
CA GLN A 114 16.73 6.37 13.73
C GLN A 114 17.17 5.51 12.54
N LEU A 115 16.90 5.99 11.33
CA LEU A 115 17.44 5.36 10.13
C LEU A 115 18.96 5.51 10.11
N THR A 116 19.66 4.45 9.73
CA THR A 116 21.09 4.47 9.52
C THR A 116 21.45 5.23 8.24
N ALA A 117 22.70 5.64 8.10
CA ALA A 117 23.18 6.28 6.87
C ALA A 117 23.05 5.36 5.63
N GLU A 118 23.10 4.04 5.83
CA GLU A 118 22.91 3.07 4.75
C GLU A 118 21.44 3.02 4.32
N GLU A 119 20.49 3.01 5.25
CA GLU A 119 19.06 3.06 4.98
C GLU A 119 18.64 4.37 4.31
N GLU A 120 19.17 5.49 4.75
CA GLU A 120 18.96 6.78 4.09
C GLU A 120 19.45 6.76 2.63
N ALA A 121 20.64 6.20 2.37
CA ALA A 121 21.17 6.05 1.02
C ALA A 121 20.34 5.05 0.19
N GLN A 122 19.82 4.00 0.81
CA GLN A 122 18.92 3.03 0.17
C GLN A 122 17.61 3.69 -0.25
N ALA A 123 16.99 4.48 0.63
CA ALA A 123 15.77 5.23 0.30
C ALA A 123 16.00 6.17 -0.90
N ASP A 124 17.10 6.90 -0.90
CA ASP A 124 17.47 7.79 -2.00
C ASP A 124 17.70 7.05 -3.32
N SER A 125 18.31 5.86 -3.26
CA SER A 125 18.54 5.01 -4.44
C SER A 125 17.23 4.46 -5.00
N TYR A 126 16.33 3.94 -4.16
CA TYR A 126 15.02 3.44 -4.59
C TYR A 126 14.16 4.55 -5.18
N ALA A 127 14.13 5.70 -4.53
CA ALA A 127 13.40 6.86 -5.04
C ALA A 127 13.88 7.28 -6.42
N SER A 128 15.20 7.28 -6.65
CA SER A 128 15.78 7.58 -7.96
C SER A 128 15.38 6.56 -9.03
N GLN A 129 15.42 5.28 -8.70
CA GLN A 129 14.97 4.20 -9.62
C GLN A 129 13.50 4.31 -9.97
N LEU A 130 12.62 4.61 -9.00
CA LEU A 130 11.20 4.84 -9.23
C LEU A 130 10.97 6.06 -10.13
N MET A 131 11.73 7.14 -9.93
CA MET A 131 11.64 8.33 -10.76
C MET A 131 12.19 8.10 -12.17
N ASP A 132 13.16 7.20 -12.35
CA ASP A 132 13.64 6.82 -13.69
C ASP A 132 12.58 5.99 -14.44
N GLN A 133 11.84 5.15 -13.71
CA GLN A 133 10.83 4.27 -14.31
C GLN A 133 9.46 4.97 -14.50
N TYR A 134 9.02 5.75 -13.52
CA TYR A 134 7.66 6.32 -13.46
C TYR A 134 7.64 7.85 -13.37
N GLY A 135 8.78 8.50 -13.50
CA GLY A 135 8.93 9.93 -13.20
C GLY A 135 8.04 10.85 -14.02
N ASP A 136 7.73 10.52 -15.27
CA ASP A 136 6.80 11.32 -16.09
C ASP A 136 5.37 11.26 -15.53
N THR A 137 4.93 10.07 -15.12
CA THR A 137 3.62 9.89 -14.49
C THR A 137 3.55 10.59 -13.14
N TYR A 138 4.57 10.44 -12.31
CA TYR A 138 4.62 11.10 -11.00
C TYR A 138 4.60 12.62 -11.13
N LYS A 139 5.44 13.20 -11.99
CA LYS A 139 5.50 14.64 -12.24
C LYS A 139 4.19 15.19 -12.77
N ALA A 140 3.52 14.46 -13.67
CA ALA A 140 2.21 14.83 -14.19
C ALA A 140 1.13 14.90 -13.09
N ASN A 141 1.33 14.17 -11.99
CA ASN A 141 0.46 14.17 -10.81
C ASN A 141 1.01 15.05 -9.66
N GLY A 142 2.02 15.88 -9.91
CA GLY A 142 2.59 16.79 -8.92
C GLY A 142 3.49 16.11 -7.87
N ILE A 143 3.94 14.89 -8.13
CA ILE A 143 4.78 14.09 -7.23
C ILE A 143 6.24 14.21 -7.69
N GLY A 144 7.07 14.85 -6.86
CA GLY A 144 8.51 15.04 -7.15
C GLY A 144 9.41 14.03 -6.44
N LEU A 145 10.68 14.02 -6.78
CA LEU A 145 11.70 13.14 -6.20
C LEU A 145 11.76 13.21 -4.67
N GLU A 146 11.69 14.40 -4.08
CA GLU A 146 11.78 14.56 -2.62
C GLU A 146 10.59 13.92 -1.90
N THR A 147 9.41 13.92 -2.52
CA THR A 147 8.24 13.20 -2.01
C THR A 147 8.47 11.69 -2.04
N VAL A 148 9.01 11.16 -3.14
CA VAL A 148 9.29 9.73 -3.25
C VAL A 148 10.37 9.30 -2.25
N LYS A 149 11.41 10.11 -2.05
CA LYS A 149 12.42 9.87 -1.00
C LYS A 149 11.81 9.85 0.40
N LEU A 150 10.93 10.81 0.70
CA LEU A 150 10.20 10.83 1.99
C LEU A 150 9.38 9.54 2.18
N PHE A 151 8.67 9.12 1.16
CA PHE A 151 7.86 7.91 1.19
C PHE A 151 8.72 6.65 1.40
N GLU A 152 9.85 6.52 0.70
CA GLU A 152 10.77 5.40 0.89
C GLU A 152 11.33 5.34 2.33
N ARG A 153 11.61 6.50 2.94
CA ARG A 153 12.00 6.55 4.36
C ARG A 153 10.88 6.08 5.29
N ILE A 154 9.63 6.44 5.00
CA ILE A 154 8.47 5.96 5.77
C ILE A 154 8.36 4.43 5.69
N LEU A 155 8.60 3.84 4.52
CA LEU A 155 8.59 2.38 4.34
C LEU A 155 9.70 1.70 5.16
N LEU A 156 10.92 2.25 5.15
CA LEU A 156 12.02 1.73 5.98
C LEU A 156 11.71 1.84 7.46
N LYS A 157 11.20 2.98 7.93
CA LYS A 157 10.76 3.14 9.32
C LYS A 157 9.68 2.13 9.71
N SER A 158 8.74 1.84 8.81
CA SER A 158 7.70 0.82 9.01
C SER A 158 8.30 -0.57 9.22
N ASN A 159 9.33 -0.92 8.44
CA ASN A 159 10.03 -2.19 8.61
C ASN A 159 10.78 -2.27 9.95
N ASP A 160 11.45 -1.19 10.33
CA ASP A 160 12.21 -1.14 11.58
C ASP A 160 11.32 -1.18 12.82
N LEU A 161 10.07 -0.70 12.72
CA LEU A 161 9.11 -0.77 13.81
C LEU A 161 8.89 -2.19 14.33
N LEU A 162 8.95 -3.21 13.47
CA LEU A 162 8.84 -4.60 13.91
C LEU A 162 9.97 -4.97 14.88
N SER A 163 11.19 -4.55 14.57
CA SER A 163 12.35 -4.80 15.43
C SER A 163 12.35 -3.94 16.69
N LEU A 164 11.92 -2.68 16.58
CA LEU A 164 11.80 -1.77 17.72
C LEU A 164 10.73 -2.19 18.72
N VAL A 165 9.70 -2.88 18.27
CA VAL A 165 8.62 -3.38 19.14
C VAL A 165 8.90 -4.81 19.59
N TYR A 166 9.20 -5.72 18.68
CA TYR A 166 9.22 -7.18 18.93
C TYR A 166 10.62 -7.80 18.91
N GLY A 167 11.65 -7.06 18.51
CA GLY A 167 13.03 -7.54 18.53
C GLY A 167 13.55 -7.83 19.95
N GLU A 168 14.69 -8.47 20.08
CA GLU A 168 15.31 -8.90 21.35
C GLU A 168 15.41 -7.76 22.38
N ASN A 169 15.68 -6.53 21.93
CA ASN A 169 15.76 -5.33 22.77
C ASN A 169 14.58 -4.37 22.54
N GLY A 170 13.49 -4.87 21.98
CA GLY A 170 12.31 -4.07 21.66
C GLY A 170 11.44 -3.78 22.88
N GLU A 171 10.38 -3.00 22.67
CA GLU A 171 9.42 -2.63 23.73
C GLU A 171 8.67 -3.85 24.29
N THR A 172 8.35 -4.83 23.43
CA THR A 172 7.63 -6.07 23.78
C THR A 172 8.31 -7.24 23.08
N PRO A 173 9.49 -7.68 23.56
CA PRO A 173 10.25 -8.73 22.89
C PRO A 173 9.46 -10.03 22.79
N VAL A 174 9.52 -10.67 21.62
CA VAL A 174 8.96 -12.00 21.39
C VAL A 174 10.07 -13.02 21.60
N SER A 175 9.84 -14.02 22.44
CA SER A 175 10.84 -15.06 22.70
C SER A 175 10.94 -16.04 21.53
N ASP A 176 12.12 -16.66 21.34
CA ASP A 176 12.30 -17.73 20.36
C ASP A 176 11.33 -18.90 20.60
N ALA A 177 10.95 -19.13 21.86
CA ALA A 177 9.97 -20.15 22.22
C ALA A 177 8.57 -19.82 21.67
N ASP A 178 8.17 -18.54 21.70
CA ASP A 178 6.88 -18.10 21.14
C ASP A 178 6.87 -18.15 19.61
N LEU A 179 8.02 -17.89 18.99
CA LEU A 179 8.18 -17.96 17.53
C LEU A 179 8.21 -19.41 17.01
N THR A 180 8.69 -20.33 17.84
CA THR A 180 8.85 -21.76 17.47
C THR A 180 7.73 -22.64 17.99
N ALA A 181 6.92 -22.15 18.94
CA ALA A 181 5.75 -22.89 19.41
C ALA A 181 4.71 -23.02 18.28
N PRO A 182 4.43 -24.23 17.77
CA PRO A 182 3.33 -24.38 16.82
C PRO A 182 2.04 -23.94 17.53
N PRO A 183 1.17 -23.19 16.89
CA PRO A 183 -0.18 -22.94 17.39
C PRO A 183 -0.84 -24.29 17.62
N GLU A 184 -1.18 -24.59 18.86
CA GLU A 184 -1.45 -25.95 19.35
C GLU A 184 -2.63 -26.68 18.66
N ASN A 185 -3.37 -26.06 17.77
CA ASN A 185 -4.50 -26.74 17.11
C ASN A 185 -4.85 -26.26 15.69
N ASP A 186 -4.09 -25.33 15.10
CA ASP A 186 -4.48 -24.71 13.80
C ASP A 186 -3.45 -24.86 12.69
N MET A 187 -2.43 -25.71 12.86
CA MET A 187 -1.48 -26.00 11.79
C MET A 187 -1.91 -27.24 11.01
N VAL A 188 -2.15 -27.05 9.73
CA VAL A 188 -2.32 -28.14 8.78
C VAL A 188 -1.00 -28.27 8.00
N GLU A 189 -0.40 -29.45 8.03
CA GLU A 189 0.71 -29.78 7.14
C GLU A 189 0.14 -29.96 5.72
N LEU A 190 0.56 -29.09 4.80
CA LEU A 190 0.16 -29.15 3.40
C LEU A 190 1.36 -29.58 2.57
N ALA A 191 1.28 -30.74 1.95
CA ALA A 191 2.15 -31.11 0.85
C ALA A 191 1.51 -30.62 -0.46
N TYR A 192 2.22 -29.81 -1.23
CA TYR A 192 1.75 -29.34 -2.53
C TYR A 192 2.84 -29.51 -3.59
N CYS A 193 2.42 -29.77 -4.82
CA CYS A 193 3.28 -29.65 -5.97
C CYS A 193 2.66 -28.70 -6.99
N THR A 194 3.51 -27.92 -7.66
CA THR A 194 3.07 -27.01 -8.72
C THR A 194 3.39 -27.64 -10.05
N ILE A 195 2.36 -27.88 -10.85
CA ILE A 195 2.50 -28.38 -12.23
C ILE A 195 2.18 -27.23 -13.18
N PRO A 196 3.19 -26.60 -13.82
CA PRO A 196 2.95 -25.46 -14.69
C PRO A 196 2.21 -25.90 -15.97
N LEU A 197 1.13 -25.18 -16.32
CA LEU A 197 0.38 -25.39 -17.58
C LEU A 197 1.02 -24.67 -18.78
N TYR A 198 2.30 -24.42 -18.72
CA TYR A 198 3.09 -23.81 -19.78
C TYR A 198 4.51 -24.37 -19.80
N ASN A 199 5.14 -24.32 -20.96
CA ASN A 199 6.54 -24.67 -21.10
C ASN A 199 7.41 -23.58 -20.49
N THR A 200 8.17 -23.90 -19.43
CA THR A 200 9.00 -22.96 -18.68
C THR A 200 10.14 -22.34 -19.49
N SER A 201 10.54 -23.00 -20.62
CA SER A 201 11.61 -22.49 -21.48
C SER A 201 11.11 -21.59 -22.61
N THR A 202 9.91 -21.84 -23.12
CA THR A 202 9.33 -21.10 -24.26
C THR A 202 8.20 -20.16 -23.85
N TYR A 203 7.69 -20.28 -22.64
CA TYR A 203 6.49 -19.59 -22.14
C TYR A 203 5.21 -19.83 -22.98
N ALA A 204 5.22 -20.83 -23.85
CA ALA A 204 4.04 -21.24 -24.58
C ALA A 204 3.12 -22.08 -23.68
N PHE A 205 1.82 -21.89 -23.80
CA PHE A 205 0.84 -22.73 -23.10
C PHE A 205 0.99 -24.20 -23.56
N ALA A 206 0.76 -25.13 -22.61
CA ALA A 206 0.79 -26.55 -22.88
C ALA A 206 -0.27 -26.93 -23.92
N ASP A 207 0.12 -27.75 -24.88
CA ASP A 207 -0.81 -28.41 -25.80
C ASP A 207 -1.63 -29.51 -25.09
N ASP A 208 -2.56 -30.14 -25.81
CA ASP A 208 -3.50 -31.08 -25.18
C ASP A 208 -2.81 -32.36 -24.70
N ASP A 209 -1.73 -32.82 -25.40
CA ASP A 209 -0.93 -33.99 -25.00
C ASP A 209 -0.14 -33.67 -23.72
N GLN A 210 0.48 -32.48 -23.65
CA GLN A 210 1.18 -32.02 -22.46
C GLN A 210 0.23 -31.83 -21.26
N LYS A 211 -0.99 -31.31 -21.48
CA LYS A 211 -2.00 -31.21 -20.43
C LYS A 211 -2.43 -32.57 -19.89
N ALA A 212 -2.56 -33.59 -20.78
CA ALA A 212 -2.89 -34.94 -20.35
C ALA A 212 -1.78 -35.57 -19.49
N GLU A 213 -0.51 -35.33 -19.85
CA GLU A 213 0.62 -35.76 -19.02
C GLU A 213 0.66 -35.08 -17.69
N MET A 214 0.46 -33.75 -17.64
CA MET A 214 0.40 -32.96 -16.42
C MET A 214 -0.73 -33.41 -15.50
N LEU A 215 -1.90 -33.74 -16.06
CA LEU A 215 -3.01 -34.27 -15.30
C LEU A 215 -2.68 -35.64 -14.68
N SER A 216 -1.99 -36.51 -15.42
CA SER A 216 -1.54 -37.78 -14.90
C SER A 216 -0.53 -37.63 -13.76
N LEU A 217 0.39 -36.66 -13.85
CA LEU A 217 1.36 -36.35 -12.80
C LEU A 217 0.65 -35.77 -11.55
N ALA A 218 -0.34 -34.92 -11.75
CA ALA A 218 -1.14 -34.37 -10.66
C ALA A 218 -1.91 -35.48 -9.92
N GLN A 219 -2.52 -36.38 -10.66
CA GLN A 219 -3.24 -37.52 -10.06
C GLN A 219 -2.30 -38.44 -9.29
N ALA A 220 -1.10 -38.76 -9.84
CA ALA A 220 -0.12 -39.55 -9.14
C ALA A 220 0.39 -38.91 -7.82
N ALA A 221 0.47 -37.59 -7.78
CA ALA A 221 0.84 -36.85 -6.58
C ALA A 221 -0.27 -36.87 -5.50
N VAL A 222 -1.54 -36.94 -5.91
CA VAL A 222 -2.68 -37.06 -4.97
C VAL A 222 -2.79 -38.46 -4.40
N ASP A 223 -2.41 -39.48 -5.22
CA ASP A 223 -2.53 -40.90 -4.85
C ASP A 223 -1.32 -41.41 -4.03
N SER A 224 -0.29 -40.57 -3.81
CA SER A 224 0.96 -40.93 -3.08
C SER A 224 0.88 -40.52 -1.61
#